data_fb428b88aab1a43d58cb4f3dc4ccfdf3
#
_entry.id   fb428b88aab1a43d58cb4f3dc4ccfdf3
#
_cell.length_a   1.000
_cell.length_b   1.000
_cell.length_c   1.000
_cell.angle_alpha   90.00
_cell.angle_beta   90.00
_cell.angle_gamma   90.00
#
_symmetry.space_group_name_H-M   'P 1'
#
loop_
_entity.id
_entity.type
_entity.pdbx_description
1 polymer ?
#
loop_
_entity_poly.entity_id
_entity_poly.type
_entity_poly.pdbx_seq_one_letter_code
_entity_poly.pdbx_strand_id
1 'polypeptide(L)'
;MNKFTCLYVRVSKDTQENSIDTQLELLQNYCKYKNLEIDKTFIDFGKSGGSIKGRDEFNKMMSMVSQGKIDKILTTSLSRFSRNTMDLLNSVDTLKDNNTDLIVLKENISSLYDPIGMFFITILGSIYTLERGLISERTKDVLRHKKLNNEVSGTTPIGFDRI
;
A
#
# COMPACT_ATOMS: atom_id res chain seq x y z
N MET A 1 21.09 9.23 16.01
CA MET A 1 20.09 10.14 15.43
C MET A 1 18.73 9.70 15.91
N ASN A 2 17.94 10.62 16.46
CA ASN A 2 16.55 10.29 16.83
C ASN A 2 15.76 10.02 15.53
N LYS A 3 15.12 8.86 15.48
CA LYS A 3 14.22 8.51 14.37
C LYS A 3 12.83 9.08 14.66
N PHE A 4 12.08 9.37 13.60
CA PHE A 4 10.76 10.02 13.69
C PHE A 4 9.62 9.01 13.83
N THR A 5 8.63 9.37 14.67
CA THR A 5 7.30 8.77 14.65
C THR A 5 6.39 9.61 13.76
N CYS A 6 5.81 8.98 12.73
CA CYS A 6 5.08 9.68 11.69
C CYS A 6 3.62 9.23 11.61
N LEU A 7 2.71 10.17 11.36
CA LEU A 7 1.34 9.86 10.96
C LEU A 7 1.23 9.89 9.45
N TYR A 8 0.50 8.93 8.90
CA TYR A 8 0.11 8.93 7.49
C TYR A 8 -1.42 8.89 7.34
N VAL A 9 -1.94 9.86 6.64
CA VAL A 9 -3.38 10.03 6.37
C VAL A 9 -3.63 10.16 4.88
N ARG A 10 -4.66 9.49 4.39
CA ARG A 10 -5.08 9.60 2.99
C ARG A 10 -6.60 9.70 2.89
N VAL A 11 -7.09 10.67 2.13
CA VAL A 11 -8.50 10.80 1.79
C VAL A 11 -8.71 10.56 0.30
N SER A 12 -9.75 9.79 -0.03
CA SER A 12 -10.37 9.77 -1.35
C SER A 12 -11.52 10.76 -1.30
N LYS A 13 -11.82 11.46 -2.40
CA LYS A 13 -12.93 12.42 -2.46
C LYS A 13 -14.19 11.89 -1.75
N ASP A 14 -14.77 12.75 -0.90
CA ASP A 14 -16.14 12.73 -0.42
C ASP A 14 -16.62 11.55 0.47
N THR A 15 -16.22 11.55 1.74
CA THR A 15 -17.13 11.09 2.82
C THR A 15 -16.71 11.73 4.14
N GLN A 16 -17.66 12.35 4.86
CA GLN A 16 -17.43 13.03 6.15
C GLN A 16 -16.81 12.10 7.21
N GLU A 17 -17.18 10.83 7.23
CA GLU A 17 -16.67 9.83 8.18
C GLU A 17 -15.17 9.50 7.98
N ASN A 18 -14.60 9.87 6.84
CA ASN A 18 -13.21 9.61 6.47
C ASN A 18 -12.43 10.91 6.25
N SER A 19 -12.84 12.00 6.86
CA SER A 19 -12.15 13.28 6.78
C SER A 19 -10.72 13.18 7.32
N ILE A 20 -9.87 14.09 6.91
CA ILE A 20 -8.50 14.20 7.44
C ILE A 20 -8.56 14.41 8.96
N ASP A 21 -9.45 15.28 9.42
CA ASP A 21 -9.56 15.65 10.82
C ASP A 21 -9.94 14.44 11.68
N THR A 22 -10.92 13.64 11.26
CA THR A 22 -11.30 12.40 11.96
C THR A 22 -10.14 11.40 12.03
N GLN A 23 -9.41 11.21 10.93
CA GLN A 23 -8.26 10.31 10.91
C GLN A 23 -7.14 10.82 11.82
N LEU A 24 -6.84 12.12 11.79
CA LEU A 24 -5.83 12.73 12.65
C LEU A 24 -6.21 12.62 14.13
N GLU A 25 -7.46 12.90 14.47
CA GLU A 25 -7.96 12.79 15.84
C GLU A 25 -7.78 11.37 16.40
N LEU A 26 -8.18 10.35 15.63
CA LEU A 26 -8.01 8.94 16.02
C LEU A 26 -6.54 8.59 16.24
N LEU A 27 -5.66 8.98 15.33
CA LEU A 27 -4.22 8.69 15.41
C LEU A 27 -3.57 9.45 16.58
N GLN A 28 -3.91 10.71 16.79
CA GLN A 28 -3.39 11.52 17.90
C GLN A 28 -3.85 10.97 19.26
N ASN A 29 -5.12 10.55 19.38
CA ASN A 29 -5.63 9.94 20.61
C ASN A 29 -4.91 8.62 20.91
N TYR A 30 -4.65 7.80 19.91
CA TYR A 30 -3.84 6.59 20.06
C TYR A 30 -2.41 6.91 20.51
N CYS A 31 -1.76 7.90 19.89
CA CYS A 31 -0.42 8.32 20.27
C CYS A 31 -0.37 8.81 21.73
N LYS A 32 -1.34 9.61 22.15
CA LYS A 32 -1.48 10.05 23.55
C LYS A 32 -1.62 8.86 24.51
N TYR A 33 -2.49 7.90 24.17
CA TYR A 33 -2.70 6.70 25.00
C TYR A 33 -1.41 5.85 25.12
N LYS A 34 -0.63 5.78 24.05
CA LYS A 34 0.63 5.00 24.01
C LYS A 34 1.86 5.81 24.43
N ASN A 35 1.70 7.06 24.83
CA ASN A 35 2.82 7.99 25.14
C ASN A 35 3.83 8.08 23.97
N LEU A 36 3.34 8.14 22.73
CA LEU A 36 4.15 8.34 21.53
C LEU A 36 4.16 9.82 21.16
N GLU A 37 5.33 10.37 20.93
CA GLU A 37 5.50 11.73 20.41
C GLU A 37 5.39 11.71 18.89
N ILE A 38 4.64 12.65 18.32
CA ILE A 38 4.43 12.76 16.88
C ILE A 38 5.39 13.80 16.32
N ASP A 39 6.31 13.37 15.47
CA ASP A 39 7.31 14.26 14.87
C ASP A 39 6.84 14.84 13.54
N LYS A 40 6.14 14.03 12.71
CA LYS A 40 5.70 14.43 11.36
C LYS A 40 4.36 13.84 10.99
N THR A 41 3.64 14.58 10.14
CA THR A 41 2.37 14.13 9.54
C THR A 41 2.45 14.27 8.03
N PHE A 42 2.12 13.19 7.32
CA PHE A 42 2.05 13.13 5.86
C PHE A 42 0.61 12.95 5.42
N ILE A 43 0.12 13.83 4.53
CA ILE A 43 -1.28 13.84 4.11
C ILE A 43 -1.36 13.84 2.60
N ASP A 44 -1.97 12.79 2.03
CA ASP A 44 -2.25 12.69 0.61
C ASP A 44 -3.74 12.90 0.32
N PHE A 45 -4.02 13.81 -0.59
CA PHE A 45 -5.35 14.03 -1.12
C PHE A 45 -5.56 13.14 -2.35
N GLY A 46 -6.53 12.23 -2.30
CA GLY A 46 -6.82 11.31 -3.38
C GLY A 46 -7.30 12.03 -4.64
N LYS A 47 -6.46 12.08 -5.67
CA LYS A 47 -6.93 12.32 -7.04
C LYS A 47 -7.52 11.02 -7.59
N SER A 48 -8.67 11.11 -8.25
CA SER A 48 -9.29 9.99 -8.97
C SER A 48 -8.34 9.50 -10.08
N GLY A 49 -7.87 8.27 -9.97
CA GLY A 49 -7.03 7.65 -11.01
C GLY A 49 -5.89 6.80 -10.42
N GLY A 50 -5.94 5.50 -10.70
CA GLY A 50 -5.21 4.40 -10.07
C GLY A 50 -3.68 4.34 -10.23
N SER A 51 -2.95 5.43 -10.22
CA SER A 51 -1.49 5.36 -10.26
C SER A 51 -0.85 5.92 -8.98
N ILE A 52 0.34 5.42 -8.66
CA ILE A 52 1.26 5.92 -7.61
C ILE A 52 1.58 7.42 -7.82
N LYS A 53 1.42 7.93 -9.05
CA LYS A 53 1.45 9.35 -9.40
C LYS A 53 0.30 10.09 -8.71
N GLY A 54 0.56 10.69 -7.56
CA GLY A 54 -0.40 11.46 -6.75
C GLY A 54 -0.40 11.08 -5.28
N ARG A 55 0.67 10.41 -4.81
CA ARG A 55 0.96 10.13 -3.40
C ARG A 55 2.31 10.75 -3.04
N ASP A 56 2.43 12.04 -3.27
CA ASP A 56 3.72 12.72 -3.12
C ASP A 56 4.21 12.68 -1.67
N GLU A 57 3.29 12.80 -0.71
CA GLU A 57 3.61 12.73 0.71
C GLU A 57 3.97 11.31 1.16
N PHE A 58 3.28 10.28 0.63
CA PHE A 58 3.67 8.88 0.86
C PHE A 58 5.07 8.60 0.31
N ASN A 59 5.37 9.06 -0.90
CA ASN A 59 6.68 8.85 -1.51
C ASN A 59 7.80 9.56 -0.73
N LYS A 60 7.55 10.78 -0.22
CA LYS A 60 8.46 11.48 0.68
C LYS A 60 8.69 10.70 1.97
N MET A 61 7.61 10.21 2.58
CA MET A 61 7.67 9.38 3.78
C MET A 61 8.52 8.12 3.53
N MET A 62 8.24 7.36 2.46
CA MET A 62 8.99 6.14 2.12
C MET A 62 10.46 6.42 1.78
N SER A 63 10.77 7.57 1.15
CA SER A 63 12.14 8.02 0.97
C SER A 63 12.85 8.27 2.30
N MET A 64 12.17 8.82 3.28
CA MET A 64 12.72 8.99 4.64
C MET A 64 12.90 7.65 5.38
N VAL A 65 12.01 6.68 5.14
CA VAL A 65 12.19 5.30 5.61
C VAL A 65 13.50 4.72 5.05
N SER A 66 13.69 4.77 3.74
CA SER A 66 14.90 4.26 3.08
C SER A 66 16.19 4.96 3.54
N GLN A 67 16.08 6.17 4.08
CA GLN A 67 17.19 6.90 4.71
C GLN A 67 17.38 6.55 6.20
N GLY A 68 16.60 5.60 6.74
CA GLY A 68 16.65 5.20 8.15
C GLY A 68 16.22 6.27 9.15
N LYS A 69 15.43 7.27 8.70
CA LYS A 69 15.02 8.42 9.54
C LYS A 69 13.70 8.18 10.27
N ILE A 70 12.93 7.17 9.91
CA ILE A 70 11.63 6.88 10.53
C ILE A 70 11.72 5.61 11.38
N ASP A 71 11.19 5.68 12.60
CA ASP A 71 11.05 4.56 13.52
C ASP A 71 9.68 3.91 13.41
N LYS A 72 8.63 4.73 13.41
CA LYS A 72 7.24 4.27 13.39
C LYS A 72 6.38 5.07 12.43
N ILE A 73 5.49 4.37 11.74
CA ILE A 73 4.42 4.96 10.95
C ILE A 73 3.08 4.50 11.53
N LEU A 74 2.18 5.44 11.75
CA LEU A 74 0.82 5.17 12.18
C LEU A 74 -0.16 5.55 11.10
N THR A 75 -1.13 4.69 10.82
CA THR A 75 -2.24 4.95 9.88
C THR A 75 -3.55 4.38 10.42
N THR A 76 -4.68 4.87 9.93
CA THR A 76 -5.99 4.42 10.40
C THR A 76 -6.39 3.06 9.85
N SER A 77 -5.98 2.73 8.61
CA SER A 77 -6.26 1.40 8.00
C SER A 77 -5.26 1.07 6.90
N LEU A 78 -5.12 -0.22 6.58
CA LEU A 78 -4.28 -0.70 5.48
C LEU A 78 -4.73 -0.13 4.13
N SER A 79 -6.03 0.04 3.92
CA SER A 79 -6.57 0.64 2.70
C SER A 79 -6.22 2.13 2.54
N ARG A 80 -5.84 2.81 3.62
CA ARG A 80 -5.29 4.18 3.57
C ARG A 80 -3.79 4.15 3.32
N PHE A 81 -3.10 3.18 3.90
CA PHE A 81 -1.66 3.01 3.71
C PHE A 81 -1.32 2.57 2.28
N SER A 82 -2.08 1.61 1.72
CA SER A 82 -1.85 1.14 0.35
C SER A 82 -3.14 1.01 -0.46
N ARG A 83 -3.04 0.98 -1.79
CA ARG A 83 -4.17 0.87 -2.71
C ARG A 83 -4.42 -0.56 -3.19
N ASN A 84 -3.40 -1.38 -3.18
CA ASN A 84 -3.45 -2.77 -3.60
C ASN A 84 -2.46 -3.60 -2.78
N THR A 85 -2.62 -4.91 -2.85
CA THR A 85 -1.85 -5.87 -2.07
C THR A 85 -0.35 -5.84 -2.42
N MET A 86 -0.01 -5.66 -3.69
CA MET A 86 1.38 -5.61 -4.14
C MET A 86 2.13 -4.41 -3.58
N ASP A 87 1.53 -3.21 -3.70
CA ASP A 87 2.13 -1.98 -3.16
C ASP A 87 2.29 -2.08 -1.64
N LEU A 88 1.32 -2.74 -0.96
CA LEU A 88 1.40 -2.97 0.47
C LEU A 88 2.59 -3.85 0.83
N LEU A 89 2.74 -5.00 0.17
CA LEU A 89 3.85 -5.93 0.42
C LEU A 89 5.20 -5.26 0.17
N ASN A 90 5.37 -4.60 -0.98
CA ASN A 90 6.61 -3.88 -1.30
C ASN A 90 6.94 -2.81 -0.25
N SER A 91 5.91 -2.11 0.24
CA SER A 91 6.08 -1.10 1.29
C SER A 91 6.51 -1.75 2.61
N VAL A 92 5.86 -2.86 2.99
CA VAL A 92 6.18 -3.61 4.22
C VAL A 92 7.61 -4.16 4.16
N ASP A 93 8.05 -4.70 3.04
CA ASP A 93 9.43 -5.16 2.85
C ASP A 93 10.41 -4.00 3.06
N THR A 94 10.13 -2.83 2.44
CA THR A 94 10.95 -1.62 2.64
C THR A 94 10.98 -1.18 4.10
N LEU A 95 9.85 -1.26 4.82
CA LEU A 95 9.78 -0.91 6.25
C LEU A 95 10.66 -1.86 7.08
N LYS A 96 10.56 -3.17 6.83
CA LYS A 96 11.35 -4.19 7.53
C LYS A 96 12.83 -4.03 7.29
N ASP A 97 13.26 -3.82 6.05
CA ASP A 97 14.67 -3.62 5.68
C ASP A 97 15.29 -2.42 6.40
N ASN A 98 14.47 -1.43 6.77
CA ASN A 98 14.93 -0.21 7.45
C ASN A 98 14.60 -0.19 8.96
N ASN A 99 14.12 -1.31 9.52
CA ASN A 99 13.68 -1.42 10.91
C ASN A 99 12.69 -0.30 11.30
N THR A 100 11.71 -0.05 10.42
CA THR A 100 10.61 0.88 10.63
C THR A 100 9.34 0.09 10.93
N ASP A 101 8.65 0.43 12.00
CA ASP A 101 7.41 -0.25 12.39
C ASP A 101 6.18 0.40 11.76
N LEU A 102 5.11 -0.38 11.56
CA LEU A 102 3.81 0.09 11.07
C LEU A 102 2.71 -0.29 12.05
N ILE A 103 1.99 0.70 12.50
CA ILE A 103 0.84 0.57 13.39
C ILE A 103 -0.42 0.91 12.60
N VAL A 104 -1.41 0.02 12.62
CA VAL A 104 -2.66 0.20 11.88
C VAL A 104 -3.84 0.01 12.82
N LEU A 105 -4.62 1.08 13.02
CA LEU A 105 -5.63 1.08 14.07
C LEU A 105 -6.82 0.17 13.78
N LYS A 106 -7.38 0.24 12.57
CA LYS A 106 -8.59 -0.51 12.21
C LYS A 106 -8.39 -2.02 12.23
N GLU A 107 -7.27 -2.48 11.70
CA GLU A 107 -6.90 -3.88 11.65
C GLU A 107 -6.24 -4.36 12.95
N ASN A 108 -6.15 -3.48 13.96
CA ASN A 108 -5.56 -3.74 15.27
C ASN A 108 -4.11 -4.30 15.20
N ILE A 109 -3.34 -3.81 14.23
CA ILE A 109 -1.92 -4.13 14.09
C ILE A 109 -1.14 -3.13 14.94
N SER A 110 -0.60 -3.58 16.04
CA SER A 110 0.18 -2.76 16.98
C SER A 110 1.66 -2.71 16.63
N SER A 111 2.13 -3.67 15.83
CA SER A 111 3.47 -3.74 15.26
C SER A 111 3.53 -4.74 14.11
N LEU A 112 4.38 -4.48 13.11
CA LEU A 112 4.70 -5.47 12.07
C LEU A 112 5.50 -6.66 12.61
N TYR A 113 6.14 -6.51 13.76
CA TYR A 113 7.01 -7.50 14.38
C TYR A 113 6.32 -8.36 15.43
N ASP A 114 5.08 -8.04 15.78
CA ASP A 114 4.29 -8.87 16.67
C ASP A 114 3.66 -10.07 15.91
N PRO A 115 3.19 -11.12 16.60
CA PRO A 115 2.60 -12.30 15.97
C PRO A 115 1.40 -11.98 15.06
N ILE A 116 0.59 -11.00 15.42
CA ILE A 116 -0.59 -10.58 14.66
C ILE A 116 -0.15 -9.87 13.38
N GLY A 117 0.79 -8.95 13.46
CA GLY A 117 1.36 -8.26 12.31
C GLY A 117 2.01 -9.23 11.32
N MET A 118 2.83 -10.17 11.83
CA MET A 118 3.46 -11.21 11.01
C MET A 118 2.44 -12.14 10.34
N PHE A 119 1.39 -12.53 11.05
CA PHE A 119 0.30 -13.33 10.50
C PHE A 119 -0.43 -12.59 9.37
N PHE A 120 -0.74 -11.30 9.59
CA PHE A 120 -1.39 -10.47 8.59
C PHE A 120 -0.57 -10.35 7.30
N ILE A 121 0.72 -10.08 7.42
CA ILE A 121 1.64 -10.00 6.27
C ILE A 121 1.68 -11.33 5.51
N THR A 122 1.72 -12.45 6.23
CA THR A 122 1.73 -13.79 5.62
C THR A 122 0.46 -14.06 4.81
N ILE A 123 -0.71 -13.70 5.37
CA ILE A 123 -2.00 -13.81 4.66
C ILE A 123 -2.01 -12.93 3.41
N LEU A 124 -1.60 -11.67 3.54
CA LEU A 124 -1.56 -10.74 2.40
C LEU A 124 -0.64 -11.25 1.29
N GLY A 125 0.53 -11.79 1.63
CA GLY A 125 1.44 -12.43 0.68
C GLY A 125 0.82 -13.63 -0.03
N SER A 126 0.06 -14.44 0.71
CA SER A 126 -0.66 -15.59 0.15
C SER A 126 -1.77 -15.17 -0.81
N ILE A 127 -2.56 -14.16 -0.45
CA ILE A 127 -3.61 -13.58 -1.29
C ILE A 127 -3.00 -13.03 -2.59
N TYR A 128 -1.90 -12.27 -2.49
CA TYR A 128 -1.21 -11.73 -3.65
C TYR A 128 -0.74 -12.84 -4.60
N THR A 129 -0.16 -13.91 -4.07
CA THR A 129 0.30 -15.06 -4.87
C THR A 129 -0.89 -15.73 -5.58
N LEU A 130 -2.03 -15.89 -4.90
CA LEU A 130 -3.24 -16.43 -5.47
C LEU A 130 -3.80 -15.54 -6.60
N GLU A 131 -3.93 -14.23 -6.36
CA GLU A 131 -4.41 -13.27 -7.37
C GLU A 131 -3.54 -13.30 -8.63
N ARG A 132 -2.21 -13.34 -8.47
CA ARG A 132 -1.27 -13.44 -9.57
C ARG A 132 -1.43 -14.75 -10.35
N GLY A 133 -1.65 -15.86 -9.64
CA GLY A 133 -1.95 -17.17 -10.25
C GLY A 133 -3.20 -17.11 -11.12
N LEU A 134 -4.31 -16.61 -10.57
CA LEU A 134 -5.59 -16.48 -11.27
C LEU A 134 -5.52 -15.57 -12.51
N ILE A 135 -4.78 -14.45 -12.43
CA ILE A 135 -4.55 -13.57 -13.58
C ILE A 135 -3.76 -14.30 -14.66
N SER A 136 -2.73 -15.07 -14.28
CA SER A 136 -1.92 -15.85 -15.22
C SER A 136 -2.76 -16.92 -15.94
N GLU A 137 -3.61 -17.64 -15.22
CA GLU A 137 -4.53 -18.64 -15.80
C GLU A 137 -5.51 -18.00 -16.77
N ARG A 138 -6.19 -16.93 -16.37
CA ARG A 138 -7.10 -16.19 -17.25
C ARG A 138 -6.41 -15.71 -18.53
N THR A 139 -5.19 -15.22 -18.42
CA THR A 139 -4.42 -14.77 -19.57
C THR A 139 -4.10 -15.94 -20.51
N LYS A 140 -3.69 -17.10 -19.97
CA LYS A 140 -3.45 -18.31 -20.75
C LYS A 140 -4.71 -18.78 -21.46
N ASP A 141 -5.86 -18.78 -20.80
CA ASP A 141 -7.14 -19.20 -21.36
C ASP A 141 -7.57 -18.27 -22.52
N VAL A 142 -7.45 -16.96 -22.33
CA VAL A 142 -7.73 -15.98 -23.40
C VAL A 142 -6.80 -16.19 -24.59
N LEU A 143 -5.50 -16.39 -24.36
CA LEU A 143 -4.54 -16.65 -25.44
C LEU A 143 -4.83 -17.97 -26.16
N ARG A 144 -5.22 -19.02 -25.42
CA ARG A 144 -5.62 -20.30 -25.99
C ARG A 144 -6.89 -20.18 -26.87
N HIS A 145 -7.89 -19.44 -26.37
CA HIS A 145 -9.11 -19.18 -27.11
C HIS A 145 -8.84 -18.40 -28.41
N LYS A 146 -8.02 -17.35 -28.35
CA LYS A 146 -7.59 -16.59 -29.53
C LYS A 146 -6.87 -17.46 -30.54
N LYS A 147 -5.96 -18.32 -30.06
CA LYS A 147 -5.24 -19.25 -30.94
C LYS A 147 -6.17 -20.25 -31.64
N LEU A 148 -7.19 -20.76 -30.95
CA LEU A 148 -8.19 -21.68 -31.53
C LEU A 148 -9.06 -20.98 -32.59
N ASN A 149 -9.33 -19.69 -32.44
CA ASN A 149 -10.13 -18.88 -33.35
C ASN A 149 -9.28 -18.22 -34.45
N ASN A 150 -8.00 -18.57 -34.60
CA ASN A 150 -7.04 -17.91 -35.50
C ASN A 150 -6.96 -16.38 -35.33
N GLU A 151 -7.27 -15.87 -34.13
CA GLU A 151 -7.13 -14.44 -33.82
C GLU A 151 -5.66 -14.10 -33.51
N VAL A 152 -5.21 -12.95 -34.02
CA VAL A 152 -3.83 -12.47 -33.79
C VAL A 152 -3.68 -12.09 -32.32
N SER A 153 -2.80 -12.78 -31.60
CA SER A 153 -2.41 -12.44 -30.23
C SER A 153 -1.02 -11.80 -30.22
N GLY A 154 -0.95 -10.52 -29.89
CA GLY A 154 0.30 -9.78 -29.79
C GLY A 154 0.43 -8.63 -30.79
N THR A 155 1.63 -8.05 -30.87
CA THR A 155 1.97 -6.99 -31.83
C THR A 155 2.11 -7.60 -33.22
N THR A 156 1.56 -6.95 -34.23
CA THR A 156 1.73 -7.36 -35.63
C THR A 156 3.24 -7.41 -35.95
N PRO A 157 3.78 -8.53 -36.50
CA PRO A 157 5.16 -8.59 -36.90
C PRO A 157 5.51 -7.49 -37.90
N ILE A 158 6.75 -7.01 -37.87
CA ILE A 158 7.23 -5.99 -38.81
C ILE A 158 7.04 -6.49 -40.24
N GLY A 159 6.35 -5.73 -41.08
CA GLY A 159 6.07 -6.08 -42.49
C GLY A 159 4.68 -6.67 -42.73
N PHE A 160 3.79 -6.75 -41.72
CA PHE A 160 2.42 -7.19 -41.88
C PHE A 160 1.43 -6.12 -41.37
N ASP A 161 0.40 -5.88 -42.15
CA ASP A 161 -0.72 -5.00 -41.74
C ASP A 161 -1.85 -5.86 -41.10
N ARG A 162 -2.55 -5.29 -40.13
CA ARG A 162 -3.79 -5.89 -39.62
C ARG A 162 -4.89 -5.67 -40.67
N ILE A 163 -5.41 -6.75 -41.23
CA ILE A 163 -6.63 -6.74 -42.05
C ILE A 163 -7.82 -6.73 -41.10
#